data_5f4be30ef6c39ee59f45b3155ca3f985
#
_entry.id   5f4be30ef6c39ee59f45b3155ca3f985
#
_cell.length_a   1.000
_cell.length_b   1.000
_cell.length_c   1.000
_cell.angle_alpha   90.00
_cell.angle_beta   90.00
_cell.angle_gamma   90.00
#
_symmetry.space_group_name_H-M   'P 1'
#
loop_
_entity.id
_entity.type
_entity.pdbx_description
1 polymer ?
#
loop_
_entity_poly.entity_id
_entity_poly.type
_entity_poly.pdbx_seq_one_letter_code
_entity_poly.pdbx_strand_id
1 'polypeptide(L)'
;RRDFESLEEGIDALMTDVTDKLRKIKPDIMIEFRQSYVGPSIRKYGNMFRVTDCPCDAQLNRRGIIDLRFTSGKTAVHSDMLMWNVADTKESVAYQLTSVLYGVPQISMLIDKLPKEHYRTLKHYLDFWREHREILLDGKLTAQSPESFYNQVCSCLDGEAVITVYNN
;
A
#
# COMPACT_ATOMS: atom_id res chain seq x y z
N ARG A 1 -33.22 -19.71 -13.36
CA ARG A 1 -32.45 -19.62 -14.61
C ARG A 1 -31.05 -19.11 -14.28
N ARG A 2 -30.02 -19.77 -14.76
CA ARG A 2 -28.64 -19.26 -14.65
C ARG A 2 -28.32 -18.55 -15.95
N ASP A 3 -27.81 -17.34 -15.86
CA ASP A 3 -27.40 -16.52 -17.02
C ASP A 3 -25.94 -16.82 -17.40
N PHE A 4 -25.14 -17.43 -16.49
CA PHE A 4 -23.77 -17.85 -16.66
C PHE A 4 -23.54 -19.28 -16.20
N GLU A 5 -22.52 -19.94 -16.73
CA GLU A 5 -22.19 -21.32 -16.40
C GLU A 5 -21.55 -21.46 -15.00
N SER A 6 -20.75 -20.44 -14.60
CA SER A 6 -20.10 -20.38 -13.30
C SER A 6 -20.25 -19.01 -12.63
N LEU A 7 -19.96 -18.95 -11.32
CA LEU A 7 -19.91 -17.71 -10.57
C LEU A 7 -18.78 -16.79 -11.08
N GLU A 8 -17.64 -17.38 -11.39
CA GLU A 8 -16.46 -16.68 -11.89
C GLU A 8 -16.75 -16.00 -13.23
N GLU A 9 -17.44 -16.69 -14.14
CA GLU A 9 -17.86 -16.12 -15.42
C GLU A 9 -18.82 -14.95 -15.23
N GLY A 10 -19.77 -15.08 -14.33
CA GLY A 10 -20.71 -14.00 -14.02
C GLY A 10 -20.02 -12.78 -13.40
N ILE A 11 -19.06 -13.00 -12.49
CA ILE A 11 -18.24 -11.93 -11.90
C ILE A 11 -17.38 -11.25 -12.98
N ASP A 12 -16.70 -12.02 -13.83
CA ASP A 12 -15.86 -11.47 -14.88
C ASP A 12 -16.67 -10.61 -15.87
N ALA A 13 -17.84 -11.09 -16.28
CA ALA A 13 -18.73 -10.35 -17.16
C ALA A 13 -19.21 -9.03 -16.53
N LEU A 14 -19.66 -9.08 -15.28
CA LEU A 14 -20.09 -7.89 -14.54
C LEU A 14 -18.97 -6.89 -14.38
N MET A 15 -17.81 -7.34 -13.88
CA MET A 15 -16.68 -6.46 -13.62
C MET A 15 -16.11 -5.85 -14.90
N THR A 16 -16.08 -6.61 -15.99
CA THR A 16 -15.68 -6.10 -17.32
C THR A 16 -16.64 -5.00 -17.78
N ASP A 17 -17.94 -5.25 -17.76
CA ASP A 17 -18.94 -4.26 -18.19
C ASP A 17 -18.88 -2.96 -17.36
N VAL A 18 -18.76 -3.09 -16.03
CA VAL A 18 -18.66 -1.93 -15.14
C VAL A 18 -17.39 -1.13 -15.41
N THR A 19 -16.23 -1.79 -15.47
CA THR A 19 -14.95 -1.09 -15.66
C THR A 19 -14.84 -0.46 -17.04
N ASP A 20 -15.35 -1.11 -18.07
CA ASP A 20 -15.38 -0.55 -19.43
C ASP A 20 -16.26 0.70 -19.51
N LYS A 21 -17.42 0.69 -18.85
CA LYS A 21 -18.28 1.87 -18.77
C LYS A 21 -17.62 3.01 -18.00
N LEU A 22 -16.97 2.71 -16.87
CA LEU A 22 -16.25 3.71 -16.10
C LEU A 22 -15.10 4.33 -16.91
N ARG A 23 -14.31 3.54 -17.62
CA ARG A 23 -13.21 4.00 -18.46
C ARG A 23 -13.66 4.79 -19.68
N LYS A 24 -14.86 4.54 -20.20
CA LYS A 24 -15.46 5.40 -21.25
C LYS A 24 -15.80 6.78 -20.73
N ILE A 25 -16.20 6.91 -19.46
CA ILE A 25 -16.50 8.21 -18.82
C ILE A 25 -15.21 8.92 -18.42
N LYS A 26 -14.27 8.18 -17.81
CA LYS A 26 -12.99 8.70 -17.34
C LYS A 26 -11.89 7.67 -17.65
N PRO A 27 -11.13 7.83 -18.75
CA PRO A 27 -10.12 6.85 -19.17
C PRO A 27 -9.03 6.56 -18.13
N ASP A 28 -8.69 7.56 -17.32
CA ASP A 28 -7.68 7.51 -16.26
C ASP A 28 -8.28 7.27 -14.87
N ILE A 29 -9.49 6.70 -14.78
CA ILE A 29 -10.15 6.42 -13.51
C ILE A 29 -9.29 5.49 -12.64
N MET A 30 -9.15 5.86 -11.36
CA MET A 30 -8.52 5.01 -10.37
C MET A 30 -9.54 4.07 -9.75
N ILE A 31 -9.26 2.77 -9.84
CA ILE A 31 -10.12 1.71 -9.30
C ILE A 31 -9.28 0.89 -8.32
N GLU A 32 -9.66 0.98 -7.05
CA GLU A 32 -8.98 0.31 -5.96
C GLU A 32 -9.64 -1.01 -5.62
N PHE A 33 -8.79 -2.03 -5.39
CA PHE A 33 -9.17 -3.25 -4.70
C PHE A 33 -8.27 -3.47 -3.49
N ARG A 34 -8.81 -4.05 -2.42
CA ARG A 34 -8.03 -4.33 -1.21
C ARG A 34 -7.80 -5.83 -0.99
N GLN A 35 -6.75 -6.16 -0.27
CA GLN A 35 -6.62 -7.50 0.31
C GLN A 35 -7.84 -7.77 1.25
N SER A 36 -8.39 -8.96 1.28
CA SER A 36 -7.99 -10.22 0.63
C SER A 36 -8.67 -10.50 -0.71
N TYR A 37 -9.22 -9.50 -1.38
CA TYR A 37 -9.91 -9.69 -2.67
C TYR A 37 -8.96 -9.59 -3.86
N VAL A 38 -7.67 -9.46 -3.61
CA VAL A 38 -6.66 -9.29 -4.66
C VAL A 38 -6.11 -10.65 -5.08
N GLY A 39 -6.43 -11.04 -6.30
CA GLY A 39 -5.85 -12.20 -6.99
C GLY A 39 -5.30 -11.78 -8.35
N PRO A 40 -4.67 -12.69 -9.12
CA PRO A 40 -4.06 -12.36 -10.40
C PRO A 40 -5.01 -11.72 -11.41
N SER A 41 -6.27 -12.16 -11.46
CA SER A 41 -7.29 -11.66 -12.38
C SER A 41 -7.80 -10.27 -12.04
N ILE A 42 -7.71 -9.83 -10.78
CA ILE A 42 -8.25 -8.54 -10.35
C ILE A 42 -7.54 -7.35 -11.02
N ARG A 43 -6.30 -7.55 -11.48
CA ARG A 43 -5.53 -6.54 -12.24
C ARG A 43 -6.16 -6.18 -13.59
N LYS A 44 -7.06 -6.99 -14.12
CA LYS A 44 -7.86 -6.67 -15.30
C LYS A 44 -8.77 -5.47 -15.03
N TYR A 45 -9.25 -5.33 -13.82
CA TYR A 45 -10.25 -4.34 -13.44
C TYR A 45 -9.66 -3.15 -12.69
N GLY A 46 -8.80 -3.40 -11.71
CA GLY A 46 -8.20 -2.37 -10.86
C GLY A 46 -6.80 -1.98 -11.27
N ASN A 47 -6.42 -0.74 -10.95
CA ASN A 47 -5.10 -0.16 -11.14
C ASN A 47 -4.47 0.35 -9.84
N MET A 48 -5.12 0.11 -8.71
CA MET A 48 -4.62 0.38 -7.36
C MET A 48 -4.98 -0.76 -6.43
N PHE A 49 -4.05 -1.13 -5.55
CA PHE A 49 -4.29 -2.14 -4.52
C PHE A 49 -3.98 -1.59 -3.15
N ARG A 50 -4.86 -1.88 -2.21
CA ARG A 50 -4.72 -1.52 -0.80
C ARG A 50 -4.49 -2.77 0.06
N VAL A 51 -3.66 -2.62 1.07
CA VAL A 51 -3.50 -3.61 2.13
C VAL A 51 -4.83 -3.84 2.86
N THR A 52 -4.98 -4.99 3.50
CA THR A 52 -6.14 -5.32 4.33
C THR A 52 -6.31 -4.35 5.51
N ASP A 53 -7.44 -4.42 6.20
CA ASP A 53 -7.73 -3.54 7.34
C ASP A 53 -6.77 -3.82 8.51
N CYS A 54 -5.80 -2.94 8.69
CA CYS A 54 -4.78 -3.00 9.75
C CYS A 54 -4.28 -1.58 10.13
N PRO A 55 -5.17 -0.61 10.43
CA PRO A 55 -4.82 0.81 10.48
C PRO A 55 -3.81 1.16 11.57
N CYS A 56 -3.75 0.39 12.67
CA CYS A 56 -2.83 0.61 13.78
C CYS A 56 -1.71 -0.44 13.84
N ASP A 57 -1.65 -1.37 12.89
CA ASP A 57 -0.66 -2.45 12.89
C ASP A 57 0.41 -2.21 11.82
N ALA A 58 1.54 -1.66 12.27
CA ALA A 58 2.68 -1.35 11.41
C ALA A 58 3.26 -2.58 10.70
N GLN A 59 3.31 -3.73 11.39
CA GLN A 59 3.89 -4.97 10.85
C GLN A 59 3.00 -5.58 9.78
N LEU A 60 1.69 -5.66 10.02
CA LEU A 60 0.74 -6.14 9.03
C LEU A 60 0.66 -5.22 7.82
N ASN A 61 0.71 -3.91 8.02
CA ASN A 61 0.78 -2.93 6.93
C ASN A 61 2.03 -3.16 6.07
N ARG A 62 3.21 -3.27 6.70
CA ARG A 62 4.48 -3.56 6.00
C ARG A 62 4.40 -4.86 5.20
N ARG A 63 4.00 -5.95 5.85
CA ARG A 63 3.86 -7.25 5.21
C ARG A 63 2.92 -7.19 4.01
N GLY A 64 1.74 -6.59 4.19
CA GLY A 64 0.75 -6.47 3.13
C GLY A 64 1.24 -5.67 1.93
N ILE A 65 1.96 -4.57 2.14
CA ILE A 65 2.57 -3.78 1.07
C ILE A 65 3.59 -4.62 0.29
N ILE A 66 4.49 -5.31 0.98
CA ILE A 66 5.56 -6.09 0.36
C ILE A 66 4.97 -7.28 -0.42
N ASP A 67 4.04 -8.02 0.17
CA ASP A 67 3.35 -9.14 -0.48
C ASP A 67 2.61 -8.69 -1.75
N LEU A 68 1.87 -7.57 -1.68
CA LEU A 68 1.20 -7.00 -2.84
C LEU A 68 2.17 -6.55 -3.92
N ARG A 69 3.26 -5.89 -3.57
CA ARG A 69 4.27 -5.45 -4.55
C ARG A 69 4.95 -6.62 -5.25
N PHE A 70 5.18 -7.74 -4.57
CA PHE A 70 5.73 -8.94 -5.19
C PHE A 70 4.74 -9.64 -6.14
N THR A 71 3.44 -9.46 -5.93
CA THR A 71 2.40 -10.18 -6.68
C THR A 71 1.64 -9.32 -7.69
N SER A 72 1.64 -7.99 -7.54
CA SER A 72 0.86 -7.08 -8.38
C SER A 72 1.63 -6.43 -9.54
N GLY A 73 2.92 -6.74 -9.71
CA GLY A 73 3.77 -6.13 -10.73
C GLY A 73 3.88 -4.61 -10.55
N LYS A 74 3.66 -3.84 -11.62
CA LYS A 74 3.71 -2.37 -11.59
C LYS A 74 2.39 -1.70 -11.21
N THR A 75 1.45 -2.43 -10.60
CA THR A 75 0.22 -1.82 -10.09
C THR A 75 0.52 -1.02 -8.82
N ALA A 76 -0.10 0.15 -8.67
CA ALA A 76 0.07 0.97 -7.47
C ALA A 76 -0.39 0.21 -6.21
N VAL A 77 0.43 0.23 -5.19
CA VAL A 77 0.13 -0.38 -3.88
C VAL A 77 0.20 0.68 -2.81
N HIS A 78 -0.81 0.77 -1.98
CA HIS A 78 -0.80 1.67 -0.84
C HIS A 78 -1.16 0.99 0.49
N SER A 79 -0.76 1.66 1.57
CA SER A 79 -1.02 1.21 2.92
C SER A 79 -2.51 1.14 3.20
N ASP A 80 -2.89 0.46 4.26
CA ASP A 80 -4.12 0.79 4.95
C ASP A 80 -4.03 2.21 5.54
N MET A 81 -5.17 2.76 5.94
CA MET A 81 -5.27 4.08 6.57
C MET A 81 -4.50 4.09 7.89
N LEU A 82 -3.34 4.76 7.93
CA LEU A 82 -2.53 4.84 9.14
C LEU A 82 -3.23 5.63 10.21
N MET A 83 -3.38 5.01 11.36
CA MET A 83 -3.88 5.59 12.59
C MET A 83 -2.95 5.24 13.75
N TRP A 84 -2.86 6.14 14.73
CA TRP A 84 -2.14 5.92 15.98
C TRP A 84 -2.78 6.71 17.11
N ASN A 85 -2.46 6.35 18.35
CA ASN A 85 -2.98 7.10 19.49
C ASN A 85 -2.18 8.39 19.69
N VAL A 86 -2.86 9.48 20.03
CA VAL A 86 -2.20 10.77 20.33
C VAL A 86 -1.33 10.71 21.60
N ALA A 87 -1.48 9.67 22.41
CA ALA A 87 -0.62 9.40 23.56
C ALA A 87 0.59 8.51 23.25
N ASP A 88 0.70 8.01 22.01
CA ASP A 88 1.86 7.21 21.57
C ASP A 88 3.14 8.06 21.55
N THR A 89 4.28 7.40 21.64
CA THR A 89 5.57 8.07 21.49
C THR A 89 5.84 8.43 20.01
N LYS A 90 6.68 9.42 19.78
CA LYS A 90 7.11 9.77 18.40
C LYS A 90 7.84 8.61 17.71
N GLU A 91 8.50 7.73 18.46
CA GLU A 91 9.16 6.53 17.96
C GLU A 91 8.12 5.51 17.45
N SER A 92 7.00 5.34 18.15
CA SER A 92 5.88 4.52 17.68
C SER A 92 5.28 5.07 16.38
N VAL A 93 5.08 6.38 16.31
CA VAL A 93 4.62 7.06 15.08
C VAL A 93 5.62 6.87 13.94
N ALA A 94 6.93 7.02 14.20
CA ALA A 94 7.99 6.79 13.23
C ALA A 94 7.97 5.34 12.72
N TYR A 95 7.74 4.37 13.61
CA TYR A 95 7.65 2.97 13.23
C TYR A 95 6.45 2.68 12.31
N GLN A 96 5.29 3.29 12.57
CA GLN A 96 4.14 3.22 11.66
C GLN A 96 4.50 3.76 10.27
N LEU A 97 5.12 4.93 10.20
CA LEU A 97 5.45 5.61 8.95
C LEU A 97 6.56 4.89 8.16
N THR A 98 7.61 4.43 8.83
CA THR A 98 8.69 3.67 8.18
C THR A 98 8.20 2.33 7.63
N SER A 99 7.22 1.71 8.28
CA SER A 99 6.65 0.43 7.86
C SER A 99 5.89 0.51 6.53
N VAL A 100 5.49 1.70 6.07
CA VAL A 100 4.72 1.88 4.82
C VAL A 100 5.50 2.58 3.72
N LEU A 101 6.79 2.81 3.88
CA LEU A 101 7.62 3.55 2.91
C LEU A 101 7.60 2.96 1.49
N TYR A 102 7.52 1.64 1.37
CA TYR A 102 7.52 0.95 0.07
C TYR A 102 6.16 0.86 -0.62
N GLY A 103 5.18 1.58 -0.13
CA GLY A 103 3.88 1.80 -0.73
C GLY A 103 3.52 3.28 -0.69
N VAL A 104 2.32 3.62 -1.14
CA VAL A 104 1.77 4.97 -0.97
C VAL A 104 1.16 5.07 0.43
N PRO A 105 1.66 5.95 1.32
CA PRO A 105 1.11 6.08 2.66
C PRO A 105 -0.27 6.75 2.64
N GLN A 106 -1.23 6.17 3.33
CA GLN A 106 -2.53 6.78 3.60
C GLN A 106 -2.61 7.21 5.07
N ILE A 107 -2.85 8.48 5.33
CA ILE A 107 -2.90 9.00 6.70
C ILE A 107 -4.35 9.31 7.06
N SER A 108 -4.85 8.70 8.14
CA SER A 108 -6.22 8.89 8.65
C SER A 108 -6.22 9.50 10.06
N MET A 109 -5.42 10.55 10.23
CA MET A 109 -5.33 11.31 11.47
C MET A 109 -5.91 12.71 11.29
N LEU A 110 -6.47 13.28 12.34
CA LEU A 110 -6.85 14.69 12.38
C LEU A 110 -5.58 15.53 12.53
N ILE A 111 -5.02 15.95 11.39
CA ILE A 111 -3.69 16.58 11.31
C ILE A 111 -3.58 17.84 12.17
N ASP A 112 -4.64 18.62 12.22
CA ASP A 112 -4.75 19.85 13.02
C ASP A 112 -4.78 19.60 14.54
N LYS A 113 -5.06 18.36 14.97
CA LYS A 113 -5.12 17.96 16.37
C LYS A 113 -3.92 17.12 16.83
N LEU A 114 -2.96 16.87 15.95
CA LEU A 114 -1.79 16.09 16.31
C LEU A 114 -0.90 16.84 17.33
N PRO A 115 -0.31 16.11 18.29
CA PRO A 115 0.80 16.64 19.09
C PRO A 115 1.91 17.16 18.17
N LYS A 116 2.60 18.23 18.58
CA LYS A 116 3.67 18.86 17.76
C LYS A 116 4.75 17.88 17.33
N GLU A 117 5.11 16.94 18.20
CA GLU A 117 6.13 15.91 17.89
C GLU A 117 5.63 14.94 16.84
N HIS A 118 4.37 14.47 16.93
CA HIS A 118 3.77 13.59 15.93
C HIS A 118 3.68 14.28 14.56
N TYR A 119 3.27 15.55 14.53
CA TYR A 119 3.24 16.33 13.30
C TYR A 119 4.62 16.49 12.66
N ARG A 120 5.66 16.76 13.46
CA ARG A 120 7.05 16.86 12.97
C ARG A 120 7.54 15.51 12.42
N THR A 121 7.26 14.42 13.13
CA THR A 121 7.60 13.06 12.68
C THR A 121 6.88 12.72 11.38
N LEU A 122 5.57 12.95 11.30
CA LEU A 122 4.79 12.75 10.10
C LEU A 122 5.35 13.55 8.92
N LYS A 123 5.59 14.85 9.12
CA LYS A 123 6.15 15.71 8.08
C LYS A 123 7.50 15.21 7.59
N HIS A 124 8.40 14.83 8.49
CA HIS A 124 9.74 14.33 8.15
C HIS A 124 9.66 13.09 7.24
N TYR A 125 8.85 12.09 7.61
CA TYR A 125 8.75 10.87 6.81
C TYR A 125 7.96 11.06 5.50
N LEU A 126 7.00 11.96 5.45
CA LEU A 126 6.33 12.30 4.19
C LEU A 126 7.23 13.08 3.25
N ASP A 127 8.07 13.99 3.76
CA ASP A 127 9.06 14.71 2.96
C ASP A 127 10.12 13.72 2.42
N PHE A 128 10.65 12.83 3.27
CA PHE A 128 11.55 11.75 2.86
C PHE A 128 10.91 10.86 1.78
N TRP A 129 9.65 10.44 1.98
CA TRP A 129 8.93 9.63 1.01
C TRP A 129 8.77 10.36 -0.34
N ARG A 130 8.45 11.64 -0.34
CA ARG A 130 8.32 12.44 -1.57
C ARG A 130 9.64 12.57 -2.31
N GLU A 131 10.72 12.80 -1.58
CA GLU A 131 12.08 12.93 -2.13
C GLU A 131 12.55 11.63 -2.81
N HIS A 132 12.26 10.48 -2.19
CA HIS A 132 12.74 9.17 -2.65
C HIS A 132 11.65 8.30 -3.30
N ARG A 133 10.49 8.86 -3.64
CA ARG A 133 9.32 8.08 -4.09
C ARG A 133 9.61 7.21 -5.31
N GLU A 134 10.44 7.65 -6.24
CA GLU A 134 10.78 6.88 -7.44
C GLU A 134 11.56 5.63 -7.07
N ILE A 135 12.57 5.75 -6.22
CA ILE A 135 13.32 4.59 -5.71
C ILE A 135 12.37 3.66 -4.93
N LEU A 136 11.56 4.24 -4.04
CA LEU A 136 10.67 3.47 -3.17
C LEU A 136 9.60 2.69 -3.93
N LEU A 137 9.00 3.28 -4.97
CA LEU A 137 7.85 2.71 -5.68
C LEU A 137 8.23 1.96 -6.96
N ASP A 138 9.18 2.49 -7.75
CA ASP A 138 9.54 1.96 -9.06
C ASP A 138 10.82 1.13 -9.04
N GLY A 139 11.60 1.23 -7.97
CA GLY A 139 12.83 0.47 -7.78
C GLY A 139 12.60 -1.05 -7.68
N LYS A 140 13.67 -1.81 -7.95
CA LYS A 140 13.71 -3.25 -7.74
C LYS A 140 13.63 -3.54 -6.24
N LEU A 141 12.48 -4.03 -5.81
CA LEU A 141 12.22 -4.39 -4.42
C LEU A 141 12.83 -5.74 -4.08
N THR A 142 13.49 -5.81 -2.94
CA THR A 142 13.93 -7.06 -2.28
C THR A 142 13.59 -6.97 -0.79
N ALA A 143 13.20 -8.08 -0.20
CA ALA A 143 12.86 -8.14 1.23
C ALA A 143 13.27 -9.49 1.81
N GLN A 144 13.62 -9.51 3.08
CA GLN A 144 14.09 -10.69 3.78
C GLN A 144 13.21 -11.00 4.99
N SER A 145 13.22 -12.26 5.40
CA SER A 145 12.53 -12.76 6.59
C SER A 145 11.02 -12.50 6.60
N PRO A 146 10.26 -13.08 5.66
CA PRO A 146 8.81 -12.92 5.61
C PRO A 146 8.11 -13.41 6.90
N GLU A 147 8.69 -14.40 7.60
CA GLU A 147 8.27 -14.91 8.89
C GLU A 147 8.39 -13.87 10.01
N SER A 148 9.26 -12.86 9.83
CA SER A 148 9.47 -11.72 10.73
C SER A 148 8.92 -10.42 10.15
N PHE A 149 7.84 -10.48 9.38
CA PHE A 149 7.19 -9.35 8.73
C PHE A 149 8.15 -8.50 7.89
N TYR A 150 9.10 -9.15 7.19
CA TYR A 150 10.14 -8.50 6.39
C TYR A 150 10.97 -7.50 7.21
N ASN A 151 11.85 -8.03 8.06
CA ASN A 151 12.69 -7.21 8.94
C ASN A 151 13.76 -6.40 8.19
N GLN A 152 14.04 -6.72 6.93
CA GLN A 152 14.88 -5.93 6.05
C GLN A 152 14.23 -5.78 4.68
N VAL A 153 14.09 -4.55 4.22
CA VAL A 153 13.54 -4.21 2.90
C VAL A 153 14.47 -3.25 2.19
N CYS A 154 14.70 -3.51 0.91
CA CYS A 154 15.51 -2.66 0.05
C CYS A 154 14.79 -2.41 -1.28
N SER A 155 14.77 -1.18 -1.75
CA SER A 155 14.41 -0.82 -3.11
C SER A 155 15.55 -0.09 -3.79
N CYS A 156 15.93 -0.51 -5.00
CA CYS A 156 17.08 0.01 -5.73
C CYS A 156 16.65 0.47 -7.14
N LEU A 157 17.08 1.67 -7.52
CA LEU A 157 16.84 2.26 -8.83
C LEU A 157 18.08 3.04 -9.27
N ASP A 158 18.58 2.80 -10.48
CA ASP A 158 19.67 3.55 -11.12
C ASP A 158 20.96 3.70 -10.26
N GLY A 159 21.27 2.67 -9.46
CA GLY A 159 22.45 2.66 -8.59
C GLY A 159 22.25 3.28 -7.22
N GLU A 160 21.11 3.88 -6.96
CA GLU A 160 20.70 4.37 -5.64
C GLU A 160 19.78 3.38 -4.93
N ALA A 161 19.79 3.35 -3.61
CA ALA A 161 18.97 2.42 -2.84
C ALA A 161 18.44 3.04 -1.55
N VAL A 162 17.22 2.69 -1.20
CA VAL A 162 16.67 2.90 0.14
C VAL A 162 16.57 1.55 0.84
N ILE A 163 17.19 1.45 2.01
CA ILE A 163 17.20 0.24 2.83
C ILE A 163 16.61 0.56 4.19
N THR A 164 15.64 -0.23 4.62
CA THR A 164 15.10 -0.18 5.97
C THR A 164 15.38 -1.48 6.72
N VAL A 165 15.76 -1.35 7.98
CA VAL A 165 15.96 -2.47 8.89
C VAL A 165 15.09 -2.26 10.12
N TYR A 166 14.29 -3.24 10.46
CA TYR A 166 13.35 -3.19 11.57
C TYR A 166 13.81 -4.16 12.67
N ASN A 167 13.92 -3.64 13.88
CA ASN A 167 14.06 -4.46 15.07
C ASN A 167 12.66 -4.74 15.62
N ASN A 168 12.17 -5.94 15.37
CA ASN A 168 10.85 -6.40 15.82
C ASN A 168 10.94 -6.98 17.23
#